data_a5006157b4523782bfe8cbb64f698ce6
#
_entry.id   a5006157b4523782bfe8cbb64f698ce6
#
_cell.length_a   1.000
_cell.length_b   1.000
_cell.length_c   1.000
_cell.angle_alpha   90.00
_cell.angle_beta   90.00
_cell.angle_gamma   90.00
#
_symmetry.space_group_name_H-M   'P 1'
#
loop_
_entity.id
_entity.type
_entity.pdbx_description
1 polymer ?
#
loop_
_entity_poly.entity_id
_entity_poly.type
_entity_poly.pdbx_seq_one_letter_code
_entity_poly.pdbx_strand_id
1 'polypeptide(L)'
;MYDGKRVLIIDQLNLFFRNYIVNPSLSANGAPIGGLKGCFQSIQKICRESKPDLIIVCWDGEGGSAKRKLMKKDYKDGRKPIRLNRGIRNMSESQEIENKIWQQSRLIEYYNQVPIIQLMFKSTEADDIIAYVTQLKSLENAEKLIVS
;
A
#
# COMPACT_ATOMS: atom_id res chain seq x y z
N MET A 1 -24.74 0.14 -9.34
CA MET A 1 -24.54 0.21 -7.88
C MET A 1 -23.66 1.39 -7.48
N TYR A 2 -22.55 1.60 -8.17
CA TYR A 2 -21.63 2.70 -7.83
C TYR A 2 -21.67 3.85 -8.84
N ASP A 3 -22.75 3.98 -9.60
CA ASP A 3 -22.92 5.08 -10.57
C ASP A 3 -22.95 6.43 -9.85
N GLY A 4 -22.13 7.37 -10.30
CA GLY A 4 -21.99 8.67 -9.68
C GLY A 4 -21.27 8.65 -8.32
N LYS A 5 -20.80 7.50 -7.89
CA LYS A 5 -20.05 7.34 -6.63
C LYS A 5 -18.55 7.53 -6.85
N ARG A 6 -17.84 7.76 -5.77
CA ARG A 6 -16.38 7.97 -5.78
C ARG A 6 -15.68 6.79 -5.12
N VAL A 7 -14.79 6.17 -5.87
CA VAL A 7 -14.02 4.99 -5.42
C VAL A 7 -12.56 5.38 -5.28
N LEU A 8 -12.01 5.19 -4.08
CA LEU A 8 -10.60 5.40 -3.78
C LEU A 8 -9.87 4.06 -3.87
N ILE A 9 -8.86 3.99 -4.73
CA ILE A 9 -8.06 2.78 -4.96
C ILE A 9 -6.62 3.08 -4.54
N ILE A 10 -6.08 2.28 -3.63
CA ILE A 10 -4.77 2.54 -3.03
C ILE A 10 -3.80 1.43 -3.38
N ASP A 11 -2.65 1.81 -3.97
CA ASP A 11 -1.48 0.96 -4.07
C ASP A 11 -0.77 1.00 -2.72
N GLN A 12 -1.02 -0.01 -1.88
CA GLN A 12 -0.67 0.06 -0.47
C GLN A 12 0.84 0.02 -0.21
N LEU A 13 1.58 -0.83 -0.90
CA LEU A 13 3.02 -0.89 -0.67
C LEU A 13 3.72 0.40 -1.09
N ASN A 14 3.35 0.98 -2.20
CA ASN A 14 3.91 2.27 -2.61
C ASN A 14 3.61 3.36 -1.59
N LEU A 15 2.37 3.43 -1.12
CA LEU A 15 2.00 4.40 -0.08
C LEU A 15 2.78 4.15 1.22
N PHE A 16 2.91 2.88 1.62
CA PHE A 16 3.67 2.50 2.80
C PHE A 16 5.12 2.94 2.71
N PHE A 17 5.82 2.59 1.63
CA PHE A 17 7.24 2.92 1.49
C PHE A 17 7.50 4.42 1.38
N ARG A 18 6.64 5.17 0.71
CA ARG A 18 6.77 6.62 0.68
C ARG A 18 6.74 7.23 2.08
N ASN A 19 5.87 6.72 2.93
CA ASN A 19 5.78 7.17 4.31
C ASN A 19 6.92 6.62 5.18
N TYR A 20 7.22 5.34 5.04
CA TYR A 20 8.25 4.69 5.85
C TYR A 20 9.63 5.35 5.68
N ILE A 21 10.02 5.66 4.46
CA ILE A 21 11.35 6.20 4.17
C ILE A 21 11.59 7.55 4.86
N VAL A 22 10.58 8.39 4.93
CA VAL A 22 10.72 9.78 5.40
C VAL A 22 10.17 10.03 6.80
N ASN A 23 9.34 9.17 7.33
CA ASN A 23 8.67 9.39 8.61
C ASN A 23 9.41 8.67 9.73
N PRO A 24 10.09 9.39 10.64
CA PRO A 24 10.88 8.78 11.71
C PRO A 24 10.08 8.51 12.98
N SER A 25 8.76 8.51 12.93
CA SER A 25 7.91 8.33 14.11
C SER A 25 8.19 7.02 14.83
N LEU A 26 8.22 7.08 16.15
CA LEU A 26 8.43 5.93 17.02
C LEU A 26 7.24 5.73 17.93
N SER A 27 6.98 4.47 18.29
CA SER A 27 6.01 4.12 19.32
C SER A 27 6.53 4.48 20.71
N ALA A 28 5.69 4.33 21.73
CA ALA A 28 6.08 4.60 23.12
C ALA A 28 7.27 3.76 23.59
N ASN A 29 7.44 2.55 23.04
CA ASN A 29 8.57 1.66 23.34
C ASN A 29 9.74 1.84 22.37
N GLY A 30 9.73 2.86 21.52
CA GLY A 30 10.83 3.14 20.63
C GLY A 30 10.85 2.36 19.31
N ALA A 31 9.81 1.57 19.01
CA ALA A 31 9.72 0.86 17.74
C ALA A 31 9.31 1.81 16.61
N PRO A 32 9.94 1.73 15.41
CA PRO A 32 9.53 2.55 14.28
C PRO A 32 8.09 2.25 13.84
N ILE A 33 7.31 3.30 13.63
CA ILE A 33 5.92 3.22 13.17
C ILE A 33 5.60 4.22 12.05
N GLY A 34 6.63 4.76 11.40
CA GLY A 34 6.44 5.83 10.41
C GLY A 34 5.61 5.43 9.21
N GLY A 35 5.77 4.23 8.70
CA GLY A 35 4.95 3.71 7.60
C GLY A 35 3.50 3.55 8.00
N LEU A 36 3.25 2.94 9.15
CA LEU A 36 1.92 2.73 9.71
C LEU A 36 1.20 4.07 9.95
N LYS A 37 1.84 4.95 10.71
CA LYS A 37 1.28 6.25 11.06
C LYS A 37 1.06 7.13 9.83
N GLY A 38 2.04 7.16 8.94
CA GLY A 38 1.97 7.94 7.72
C GLY A 38 0.86 7.47 6.77
N CYS A 39 0.65 6.16 6.65
CA CYS A 39 -0.46 5.63 5.86
C CYS A 39 -1.81 6.08 6.40
N PHE A 40 -2.03 5.98 7.72
CA PHE A 40 -3.27 6.43 8.31
C PHE A 40 -3.49 7.93 8.10
N GLN A 41 -2.47 8.74 8.31
CA GLN A 41 -2.57 10.18 8.10
C GLN A 41 -2.89 10.52 6.64
N SER A 42 -2.24 9.84 5.70
CA SER A 42 -2.49 10.04 4.27
C SER A 42 -3.91 9.67 3.88
N ILE A 43 -4.38 8.50 4.32
CA ILE A 43 -5.73 8.04 4.02
C ILE A 43 -6.79 8.95 4.64
N GLN A 44 -6.59 9.37 5.88
CA GLN A 44 -7.49 10.31 6.54
C GLN A 44 -7.58 11.64 5.79
N LYS A 45 -6.46 12.17 5.35
CA LYS A 45 -6.42 13.40 4.57
C LYS A 45 -7.17 13.25 3.25
N ILE A 46 -6.92 12.17 2.52
CA ILE A 46 -7.57 11.90 1.23
C ILE A 46 -9.07 11.72 1.43
N CYS A 47 -9.49 11.03 2.49
CA CYS A 47 -10.91 10.84 2.80
C CYS A 47 -11.61 12.17 3.13
N ARG A 48 -10.94 13.06 3.86
CA ARG A 48 -11.51 14.38 4.15
C ARG A 48 -11.66 15.23 2.89
N GLU A 49 -10.70 15.14 1.99
CA GLU A 49 -10.68 15.95 0.76
C GLU A 49 -11.60 15.39 -0.33
N SER A 50 -11.61 14.08 -0.50
CA SER A 50 -12.32 13.44 -1.62
C SER A 50 -13.65 12.80 -1.23
N LYS A 51 -13.88 12.51 0.04
CA LYS A 51 -15.10 11.88 0.56
C LYS A 51 -15.51 10.66 -0.27
N PRO A 52 -14.68 9.60 -0.33
CA PRO A 52 -14.99 8.44 -1.14
C PRO A 52 -16.16 7.64 -0.56
N ASP A 53 -16.93 7.02 -1.45
CA ASP A 53 -18.01 6.12 -1.08
C ASP A 53 -17.52 4.69 -0.89
N LEU A 54 -16.38 4.34 -1.49
CA LEU A 54 -15.76 3.02 -1.41
C LEU A 54 -14.25 3.17 -1.39
N ILE A 55 -13.57 2.41 -0.53
CA ILE A 55 -12.11 2.38 -0.44
C ILE A 55 -11.64 0.97 -0.71
N ILE A 56 -10.76 0.80 -1.69
CA ILE A 56 -10.15 -0.47 -2.05
C ILE A 56 -8.64 -0.35 -1.89
N VAL A 57 -8.08 -1.19 -1.03
CA VAL A 57 -6.63 -1.27 -0.80
C VAL A 57 -6.10 -2.47 -1.56
N CYS A 58 -5.11 -2.24 -2.41
CA CYS A 58 -4.49 -3.29 -3.22
C CYS A 58 -3.07 -3.57 -2.71
N TRP A 59 -2.83 -4.82 -2.34
CA TRP A 59 -1.54 -5.31 -1.85
C TRP A 59 -0.84 -6.11 -2.94
N ASP A 60 0.48 -6.04 -2.98
CA ASP A 60 1.27 -6.98 -3.78
C ASP A 60 1.18 -8.37 -3.17
N GLY A 61 0.86 -9.36 -3.97
CA GLY A 61 0.84 -10.75 -3.55
C GLY A 61 2.24 -11.37 -3.58
N GLU A 62 2.40 -12.47 -2.84
CA GLU A 62 3.64 -13.22 -2.83
C GLU A 62 3.99 -13.67 -4.26
N GLY A 63 5.22 -13.39 -4.68
CA GLY A 63 5.73 -13.77 -5.99
C GLY A 63 5.18 -12.96 -7.16
N GLY A 64 4.47 -11.85 -6.91
CA GLY A 64 3.88 -11.02 -7.96
C GLY A 64 4.88 -10.52 -8.99
N SER A 65 6.01 -10.01 -8.53
CA SER A 65 7.05 -9.49 -9.42
C SER A 65 7.77 -10.58 -10.23
N ALA A 66 7.78 -11.83 -9.76
CA ALA A 66 8.45 -12.93 -10.45
C ALA A 66 7.83 -13.21 -11.81
N LYS A 67 6.51 -13.16 -11.92
CA LYS A 67 5.79 -13.37 -13.18
C LYS A 67 6.17 -12.34 -14.22
N ARG A 68 6.26 -11.06 -13.84
CA ARG A 68 6.67 -9.99 -14.75
C ARG A 68 8.14 -10.08 -15.12
N LYS A 69 9.00 -10.53 -14.22
CA LYS A 69 10.42 -10.75 -14.52
C LYS A 69 10.63 -11.82 -15.56
N LEU A 70 9.79 -12.84 -15.58
CA LEU A 70 9.81 -13.87 -16.63
C LEU A 70 9.34 -13.33 -17.98
N MET A 71 8.37 -12.45 -17.99
CA MET A 71 7.82 -11.83 -19.20
C MET A 71 8.69 -10.70 -19.74
N LYS A 72 9.38 -9.98 -18.87
CA LYS A 72 10.19 -8.82 -19.23
C LYS A 72 11.49 -8.86 -18.43
N LYS A 73 12.55 -9.30 -19.12
CA LYS A 73 13.84 -9.65 -18.53
C LYS A 73 14.43 -8.55 -17.63
N ASP A 74 14.21 -7.30 -17.96
CA ASP A 74 14.76 -6.14 -17.25
C ASP A 74 13.76 -5.46 -16.33
N TYR A 75 12.58 -6.04 -16.16
CA TYR A 75 11.53 -5.45 -15.31
C TYR A 75 12.00 -5.39 -13.85
N LYS A 76 12.01 -4.18 -13.31
CA LYS A 76 12.53 -3.88 -11.95
C LYS A 76 14.00 -4.23 -11.72
N ASP A 77 14.74 -4.59 -12.74
CA ASP A 77 16.20 -4.74 -12.63
C ASP A 77 16.81 -3.38 -12.28
N GLY A 78 17.79 -3.38 -11.39
CA GLY A 78 18.42 -2.16 -10.90
C GLY A 78 17.66 -1.41 -9.82
N ARG A 79 16.43 -1.82 -9.46
CA ARG A 79 15.75 -1.30 -8.27
C ARG A 79 16.46 -1.82 -7.02
N LYS A 80 16.70 -0.93 -6.07
CA LYS A 80 17.23 -1.35 -4.78
C LYS A 80 16.17 -2.23 -4.10
N PRO A 81 16.51 -3.47 -3.71
CA PRO A 81 15.54 -4.40 -3.13
C PRO A 81 15.05 -3.97 -1.75
N ILE A 82 15.82 -3.15 -1.05
CA ILE A 82 15.54 -2.74 0.33
C ILE A 82 15.48 -1.23 0.40
N ARG A 83 14.39 -0.72 0.98
CA ARG A 83 14.21 0.69 1.24
C ARG A 83 14.23 0.93 2.72
N LEU A 84 15.27 1.62 3.19
CA LEU A 84 15.49 1.87 4.60
C LEU A 84 14.99 3.27 4.98
N ASN A 85 14.60 3.42 6.25
CA ASN A 85 14.21 4.71 6.78
C ASN A 85 15.43 5.62 6.90
N ARG A 86 15.29 6.88 6.46
CA ARG A 86 16.38 7.85 6.45
C ARG A 86 16.77 8.34 7.83
N GLY A 87 15.86 8.30 8.80
CA GLY A 87 16.05 8.83 10.14
C GLY A 87 16.47 7.79 11.17
N ILE A 88 16.34 6.51 10.88
CA ILE A 88 16.65 5.42 11.81
C ILE A 88 18.07 4.94 11.55
N ARG A 89 18.93 5.00 12.58
CA ARG A 89 20.35 4.69 12.42
C ARG A 89 20.86 3.60 13.36
N ASN A 90 20.03 3.15 14.31
CA ASN A 90 20.40 2.21 15.35
C ASN A 90 19.81 0.81 15.16
N MET A 91 19.28 0.53 13.97
CA MET A 91 18.74 -0.79 13.63
C MET A 91 19.55 -1.40 12.49
N SER A 92 19.76 -2.72 12.57
CA SER A 92 20.33 -3.47 11.46
C SER A 92 19.32 -3.57 10.33
N GLU A 93 19.80 -3.92 9.15
CA GLU A 93 18.96 -4.12 7.97
C GLU A 93 17.88 -5.17 8.22
N SER A 94 18.25 -6.30 8.84
CA SER A 94 17.29 -7.36 9.16
C SER A 94 16.23 -6.90 10.17
N GLN A 95 16.63 -6.10 11.15
CA GLN A 95 15.69 -5.53 12.13
C GLN A 95 14.69 -4.57 11.45
N GLU A 96 15.15 -3.76 10.50
CA GLU A 96 14.25 -2.89 9.74
C GLU A 96 13.28 -3.69 8.87
N ILE A 97 13.74 -4.77 8.24
CA ILE A 97 12.87 -5.65 7.45
C ILE A 97 11.77 -6.25 8.33
N GLU A 98 12.12 -6.78 9.49
CA GLU A 98 11.15 -7.33 10.44
C GLU A 98 10.16 -6.26 10.90
N ASN A 99 10.64 -5.06 11.19
CA ASN A 99 9.79 -3.96 11.60
C ASN A 99 8.82 -3.54 10.50
N LYS A 100 9.26 -3.48 9.24
CA LYS A 100 8.39 -3.17 8.11
C LYS A 100 7.28 -4.21 7.94
N ILE A 101 7.61 -5.48 8.09
CA ILE A 101 6.63 -6.57 8.05
C ILE A 101 5.60 -6.41 9.17
N TRP A 102 6.08 -6.12 10.37
CA TRP A 102 5.19 -5.88 11.51
C TRP A 102 4.23 -4.72 11.27
N GLN A 103 4.74 -3.58 10.76
CA GLN A 103 3.90 -2.43 10.45
C GLN A 103 2.83 -2.75 9.40
N GLN A 104 3.20 -3.48 8.35
CA GLN A 104 2.27 -3.89 7.30
C GLN A 104 1.20 -4.84 7.84
N SER A 105 1.59 -5.77 8.70
CA SER A 105 0.65 -6.68 9.34
C SER A 105 -0.35 -5.93 10.20
N ARG A 106 0.09 -4.90 10.92
CA ARG A 106 -0.79 -4.04 11.70
C ARG A 106 -1.75 -3.23 10.82
N LEU A 107 -1.29 -2.76 9.67
CA LEU A 107 -2.17 -2.09 8.71
C LEU A 107 -3.30 -3.00 8.25
N ILE A 108 -2.99 -4.24 7.92
CA ILE A 108 -3.99 -5.23 7.51
C ILE A 108 -5.04 -5.42 8.62
N GLU A 109 -4.60 -5.58 9.86
CA GLU A 109 -5.48 -5.74 11.00
C GLU A 109 -6.42 -4.54 11.19
N TYR A 110 -5.88 -3.33 11.11
CA TYR A 110 -6.67 -2.11 11.25
C TYR A 110 -7.67 -1.93 10.11
N TYR A 111 -7.24 -2.18 8.87
CA TYR A 111 -8.14 -2.07 7.72
C TYR A 111 -9.30 -3.06 7.80
N ASN A 112 -9.09 -4.22 8.42
CA ASN A 112 -10.17 -5.20 8.62
C ASN A 112 -11.24 -4.73 9.61
N GLN A 113 -10.95 -3.70 10.39
CA GLN A 113 -11.88 -3.15 11.38
C GLN A 113 -12.69 -1.96 10.89
N VAL A 114 -12.43 -1.49 9.68
CA VAL A 114 -13.10 -0.33 9.07
C VAL A 114 -13.65 -0.73 7.71
N PRO A 115 -14.56 0.06 7.11
CA PRO A 115 -15.18 -0.31 5.83
C PRO A 115 -14.23 -0.12 4.64
N ILE A 116 -13.13 -0.83 4.64
CA ILE A 116 -12.13 -0.87 3.57
C ILE A 116 -12.09 -2.28 3.01
N ILE A 117 -12.12 -2.41 1.68
CA ILE A 117 -11.91 -3.68 1.00
C ILE A 117 -10.43 -3.84 0.73
N GLN A 118 -9.84 -4.95 1.18
CA GLN A 118 -8.46 -5.29 0.89
C GLN A 118 -8.39 -6.39 -0.14
N LEU A 119 -7.55 -6.21 -1.17
CA LEU A 119 -7.33 -7.20 -2.22
C LEU A 119 -5.84 -7.59 -2.27
N MET A 120 -5.60 -8.89 -2.26
CA MET A 120 -4.27 -9.47 -2.42
C MET A 120 -4.44 -10.82 -3.13
N PHE A 121 -3.74 -11.00 -4.26
CA PHE A 121 -3.80 -12.25 -5.01
C PHE A 121 -2.39 -12.80 -5.19
N LYS A 122 -2.24 -14.11 -4.99
CA LYS A 122 -0.96 -14.78 -5.16
C LYS A 122 -0.39 -14.53 -6.55
N SER A 123 0.91 -14.28 -6.61
CA SER A 123 1.65 -14.03 -7.85
C SER A 123 1.13 -12.86 -8.68
N THR A 124 0.50 -11.87 -8.03
CA THR A 124 -0.07 -10.70 -8.69
C THR A 124 0.40 -9.43 -8.00
N GLU A 125 0.88 -8.46 -8.76
CA GLU A 125 1.24 -7.16 -8.22
C GLU A 125 0.01 -6.28 -8.03
N ALA A 126 0.12 -5.29 -7.12
CA ALA A 126 -0.95 -4.33 -6.88
C ALA A 126 -1.34 -3.59 -8.16
N ASP A 127 -0.38 -3.23 -9.01
CA ASP A 127 -0.64 -2.55 -10.29
C ASP A 127 -1.63 -3.32 -11.16
N ASP A 128 -1.48 -4.64 -11.22
CA ASP A 128 -2.37 -5.49 -12.01
C ASP A 128 -3.76 -5.58 -11.39
N ILE A 129 -3.84 -5.62 -10.07
CA ILE A 129 -5.11 -5.59 -9.35
C ILE A 129 -5.82 -4.27 -9.61
N ILE A 130 -5.11 -3.16 -9.52
CA ILE A 130 -5.65 -1.82 -9.76
C ILE A 130 -6.20 -1.72 -11.20
N ALA A 131 -5.43 -2.18 -12.18
CA ALA A 131 -5.86 -2.18 -13.58
C ALA A 131 -7.15 -2.99 -13.77
N TYR A 132 -7.23 -4.16 -13.14
CA TYR A 132 -8.42 -5.00 -13.17
C TYR A 132 -9.63 -4.31 -12.54
N VAL A 133 -9.43 -3.75 -11.34
CA VAL A 133 -10.50 -3.08 -10.59
C VAL A 133 -11.08 -1.90 -11.36
N THR A 134 -10.23 -1.10 -12.01
CA THR A 134 -10.69 0.07 -12.78
C THR A 134 -11.55 -0.32 -13.99
N GLN A 135 -11.44 -1.57 -14.44
CA GLN A 135 -12.19 -2.06 -15.60
C GLN A 135 -13.44 -2.86 -15.21
N LEU A 136 -13.70 -3.03 -13.92
CA LEU A 136 -14.92 -3.73 -13.48
C LEU A 136 -16.16 -3.02 -13.94
N LYS A 137 -17.11 -3.78 -14.51
CA LYS A 137 -18.38 -3.25 -15.00
C LYS A 137 -19.17 -2.56 -13.90
N SER A 138 -19.13 -3.09 -12.68
CA SER A 138 -19.79 -2.51 -11.51
C SER A 138 -19.29 -1.11 -11.15
N LEU A 139 -18.08 -0.73 -11.62
CA LEU A 139 -17.47 0.57 -11.36
C LEU A 139 -17.39 1.45 -12.63
N GLU A 140 -18.01 1.03 -13.72
CA GLU A 140 -17.89 1.69 -15.01
C GLU A 140 -18.22 3.18 -14.94
N ASN A 141 -19.29 3.54 -14.23
CA ASN A 141 -19.75 4.91 -14.11
C ASN A 141 -19.36 5.57 -12.78
N ALA A 142 -18.42 5.01 -12.06
CA ALA A 142 -17.89 5.60 -10.84
C ALA A 142 -16.67 6.48 -11.14
N GLU A 143 -16.49 7.53 -10.36
CA GLU A 143 -15.26 8.30 -10.35
C GLU A 143 -14.20 7.51 -9.60
N LYS A 144 -13.04 7.30 -10.20
CA LYS A 144 -11.96 6.51 -9.61
C LYS A 144 -10.76 7.40 -9.29
N LEU A 145 -10.34 7.39 -8.03
CA LEU A 145 -9.15 8.08 -7.54
C LEU A 145 -8.11 7.04 -7.20
N ILE A 146 -6.94 7.12 -7.83
CA ILE A 146 -5.85 6.16 -7.59
C ILE A 146 -4.75 6.87 -6.82
N VAL A 147 -4.31 6.24 -5.73
CA VAL A 147 -3.23 6.73 -4.86
C VAL A 147 -2.12 5.69 -4.81
N SER A 148 -0.92 6.13 -5.11
CA SER A 148 0.26 5.27 -5.03
C SER A 148 1.47 5.98 -4.42
#